data_81ab1108965e08633b7eb1bd31dcf32b
#
_entry.id   81ab1108965e08633b7eb1bd31dcf32b
#
_cell.length_a   1.000
_cell.length_b   1.000
_cell.length_c   1.000
_cell.angle_alpha   90.00
_cell.angle_beta   90.00
_cell.angle_gamma   90.00
#
_symmetry.space_group_name_H-M   'P 1'
#
loop_
_entity.id
_entity.type
_entity.pdbx_description
1 polymer ?
#
loop_
_entity_poly.entity_id
_entity_poly.type
_entity_poly.pdbx_seq_one_letter_code
_entity_poly.pdbx_strand_id
1 'polypeptide(L)'
;MTNGAEMFKGSLAAAEAARDTRAYSGLIAGLFEGVVRRSLFTSASIPAMSGDAKEFLDTLRLLLIDKVDPEAIDREGAIGEEVIEAFRAIGAFGIKIPRSYGGLGLSQSEYHTVATLLGSHDAATSVLLSAHNSI
;
A
#
# COMPACT_ATOMS: atom_id res chain seq x y z
N MET A 1 30.79 26.44 -23.87
CA MET A 1 30.55 25.59 -22.68
C MET A 1 29.31 26.15 -22.01
N THR A 2 28.14 25.57 -22.27
CA THR A 2 26.88 25.94 -21.61
C THR A 2 26.99 25.56 -20.15
N ASN A 3 26.86 26.58 -19.29
CA ASN A 3 27.04 26.43 -17.84
C ASN A 3 25.97 25.47 -17.28
N GLY A 4 26.37 24.40 -16.63
CA GLY A 4 25.45 23.36 -16.07
C GLY A 4 24.37 23.98 -15.16
N ALA A 5 24.61 25.13 -14.57
CA ALA A 5 23.62 25.88 -13.78
C ALA A 5 22.46 26.45 -14.62
N GLU A 6 22.72 26.88 -15.87
CA GLU A 6 21.66 27.36 -16.78
C GLU A 6 20.81 26.22 -17.28
N MET A 7 21.40 25.04 -17.57
CA MET A 7 20.68 23.84 -17.98
C MET A 7 19.80 23.31 -16.84
N PHE A 8 20.28 23.35 -15.60
CA PHE A 8 19.50 22.97 -14.43
C PHE A 8 18.32 23.92 -14.15
N LYS A 9 18.53 25.25 -14.29
CA LYS A 9 17.45 26.25 -14.18
C LYS A 9 16.38 26.05 -15.26
N GLY A 10 16.77 25.74 -16.48
CA GLY A 10 15.85 25.45 -17.58
C GLY A 10 15.01 24.19 -17.33
N SER A 11 15.61 23.12 -16.81
CA SER A 11 14.90 21.89 -16.48
C SER A 11 13.93 22.07 -15.31
N LEU A 12 14.31 22.87 -14.30
CA LEU A 12 13.44 23.20 -13.17
C LEU A 12 12.21 24.01 -13.61
N ALA A 13 12.44 25.06 -14.42
CA ALA A 13 11.36 25.88 -14.96
C ALA A 13 10.40 25.07 -15.85
N ALA A 14 10.91 24.15 -16.67
CA ALA A 14 10.09 23.25 -17.46
C ALA A 14 9.27 22.28 -16.59
N ALA A 15 9.86 21.78 -15.49
CA ALA A 15 9.13 20.92 -14.54
C ALA A 15 8.04 21.70 -13.78
N GLU A 16 8.29 22.96 -13.41
CA GLU A 16 7.30 23.83 -12.78
C GLU A 16 6.16 24.16 -13.75
N ALA A 17 6.45 24.55 -14.99
CA ALA A 17 5.45 24.81 -16.02
C ALA A 17 4.60 23.55 -16.32
N ALA A 18 5.19 22.36 -16.32
CA ALA A 18 4.48 21.10 -16.49
C ALA A 18 3.57 20.75 -15.30
N ARG A 19 3.90 21.22 -14.09
CA ARG A 19 3.01 21.10 -12.91
C ARG A 19 1.82 22.04 -13.02
N ASP A 20 2.04 23.30 -13.41
CA ASP A 20 1.00 24.33 -13.53
C ASP A 20 -0.04 24.00 -14.61
N THR A 21 0.35 23.27 -15.67
CA THR A 21 -0.56 22.83 -16.73
C THR A 21 -1.34 21.56 -16.40
N ARG A 22 -1.01 20.82 -15.33
CA ARG A 22 -1.79 19.66 -14.91
C ARG A 22 -3.09 20.12 -14.28
N ALA A 23 -4.20 19.88 -14.99
CA ALA A 23 -5.53 19.97 -14.41
C ALA A 23 -5.66 18.86 -13.34
N TYR A 24 -5.49 19.22 -12.08
CA TYR A 24 -5.69 18.31 -10.96
C TYR A 24 -7.19 18.06 -10.81
N SER A 25 -7.65 16.92 -11.32
CA SER A 25 -9.08 16.54 -11.28
C SER A 25 -9.42 15.59 -10.12
N GLY A 26 -8.43 15.13 -9.36
CA GLY A 26 -8.61 14.16 -8.30
C GLY A 26 -9.09 14.75 -6.97
N LEU A 27 -9.57 13.87 -6.08
CA LEU A 27 -10.01 14.23 -4.73
C LEU A 27 -8.92 14.95 -3.93
N ILE A 28 -7.73 14.38 -3.90
CA ILE A 28 -6.59 14.91 -3.12
C ILE A 28 -6.19 16.31 -3.59
N ALA A 29 -6.08 16.50 -4.90
CA ALA A 29 -5.77 17.81 -5.47
C ALA A 29 -6.82 18.85 -5.10
N GLY A 30 -8.11 18.50 -5.21
CA GLY A 30 -9.21 19.38 -4.79
C GLY A 30 -9.13 19.76 -3.31
N LEU A 31 -8.79 18.83 -2.42
CA LEU A 31 -8.63 19.13 -1.00
C LEU A 31 -7.51 20.14 -0.72
N PHE A 32 -6.38 20.05 -1.43
CA PHE A 32 -5.31 21.05 -1.34
C PHE A 32 -5.73 22.44 -1.85
N GLU A 33 -6.64 22.50 -2.82
CA GLU A 33 -7.21 23.74 -3.35
C GLU A 33 -8.41 24.26 -2.51
N GLY A 34 -8.79 23.57 -1.44
CA GLY A 34 -9.97 23.91 -0.65
C GLY A 34 -11.31 23.55 -1.29
N VAL A 35 -11.28 22.73 -2.35
CA VAL A 35 -12.48 22.31 -3.12
C VAL A 35 -12.86 20.88 -2.78
N VAL A 36 -13.98 20.69 -2.08
CA VAL A 36 -14.52 19.35 -1.76
C VAL A 36 -15.55 18.95 -2.83
N ARG A 37 -15.16 18.04 -3.70
CA ARG A 37 -16.04 17.50 -4.76
C ARG A 37 -16.80 16.29 -4.24
N ARG A 38 -18.00 16.49 -3.70
CA ARG A 38 -18.82 15.40 -3.11
C ARG A 38 -19.09 14.25 -4.09
N SER A 39 -19.19 14.50 -5.39
CA SER A 39 -19.40 13.48 -6.42
C SER A 39 -18.29 12.41 -6.46
N LEU A 40 -17.07 12.75 -6.04
CA LEU A 40 -15.96 11.80 -5.99
C LEU A 40 -16.11 10.77 -4.84
N PHE A 41 -16.94 11.07 -3.84
CA PHE A 41 -17.23 10.14 -2.75
C PHE A 41 -18.44 9.24 -3.01
N THR A 42 -19.36 9.68 -3.88
CA THR A 42 -20.63 8.98 -4.11
C THR A 42 -20.62 8.05 -5.31
N SER A 43 -19.66 8.22 -6.23
CA SER A 43 -19.58 7.42 -7.47
C SER A 43 -18.59 6.27 -7.44
N ALA A 44 -17.85 6.09 -6.34
CA ALA A 44 -16.91 5.00 -6.21
C ALA A 44 -17.64 3.70 -5.83
N SER A 45 -18.00 2.88 -6.81
CA SER A 45 -18.28 1.48 -6.53
C SER A 45 -16.94 0.80 -6.15
N ILE A 46 -16.85 0.28 -4.93
CA ILE A 46 -15.72 -0.54 -4.53
C ILE A 46 -15.78 -1.81 -5.40
N PRO A 47 -14.73 -2.12 -6.20
CA PRO A 47 -14.72 -3.33 -7.00
C PRO A 47 -14.95 -4.56 -6.12
N ALA A 48 -15.68 -5.54 -6.63
CA ALA A 48 -15.83 -6.81 -5.94
C ALA A 48 -14.45 -7.47 -5.78
N MET A 49 -14.19 -8.00 -4.60
CA MET A 49 -12.95 -8.71 -4.30
C MET A 49 -12.85 -10.00 -5.14
N SER A 50 -11.68 -10.26 -5.71
CA SER A 50 -11.39 -11.50 -6.45
C SER A 50 -11.46 -12.74 -5.56
N GLY A 51 -11.58 -13.92 -6.18
CA GLY A 51 -11.53 -15.20 -5.47
C GLY A 51 -10.18 -15.39 -4.77
N ASP A 52 -9.09 -15.05 -5.46
CA ASP A 52 -7.72 -15.15 -4.93
C ASP A 52 -7.50 -14.26 -3.70
N ALA A 53 -8.03 -13.03 -3.72
CA ALA A 53 -7.93 -12.13 -2.58
C ALA A 53 -8.73 -12.63 -1.38
N LYS A 54 -9.89 -13.25 -1.59
CA LYS A 54 -10.68 -13.86 -0.51
C LYS A 54 -9.94 -15.02 0.13
N GLU A 55 -9.43 -15.94 -0.69
CA GLU A 55 -8.65 -17.10 -0.22
C GLU A 55 -7.41 -16.66 0.57
N PHE A 56 -6.69 -15.65 0.06
CA PHE A 56 -5.55 -15.08 0.78
C PHE A 56 -5.96 -14.47 2.12
N LEU A 57 -7.05 -13.70 2.16
CA LEU A 57 -7.55 -13.09 3.41
C LEU A 57 -7.96 -14.12 4.44
N ASP A 58 -8.61 -15.20 4.02
CA ASP A 58 -9.02 -16.29 4.93
C ASP A 58 -7.79 -17.01 5.48
N THR A 59 -6.80 -17.29 4.63
CA THR A 59 -5.52 -17.88 5.05
C THR A 59 -4.78 -16.96 6.02
N LEU A 60 -4.69 -15.68 5.70
CA LEU A 60 -4.04 -14.68 6.55
C LEU A 60 -4.73 -14.57 7.91
N ARG A 61 -6.07 -14.56 7.94
CA ARG A 61 -6.83 -14.49 9.20
C ARG A 61 -6.53 -15.67 10.12
N LEU A 62 -6.48 -16.88 9.56
CA LEU A 62 -6.13 -18.08 10.34
C LEU A 62 -4.70 -18.01 10.87
N LEU A 63 -3.75 -17.55 10.04
CA LEU A 63 -2.36 -17.37 10.43
C LEU A 63 -2.23 -16.34 11.57
N LEU A 64 -2.92 -15.21 11.46
CA LEU A 64 -2.88 -14.17 12.49
C LEU A 64 -3.37 -14.70 13.85
N ILE A 65 -4.46 -15.45 13.85
CA ILE A 65 -5.03 -16.03 15.07
C ILE A 65 -4.11 -17.10 15.67
N ASP A 66 -3.47 -17.92 14.83
CA ASP A 66 -2.67 -19.07 15.28
C ASP A 66 -1.23 -18.70 15.67
N LYS A 67 -0.62 -17.73 14.97
CA LYS A 67 0.81 -17.44 15.05
C LYS A 67 1.19 -16.09 15.60
N VAL A 68 0.29 -15.10 15.56
CA VAL A 68 0.61 -13.73 15.96
C VAL A 68 0.03 -13.44 17.32
N ASP A 69 0.89 -13.34 18.32
CA ASP A 69 0.56 -12.88 19.68
C ASP A 69 1.00 -11.41 19.82
N PRO A 70 0.07 -10.44 19.71
CA PRO A 70 0.40 -9.02 19.82
C PRO A 70 1.03 -8.63 21.16
N GLU A 71 0.60 -9.26 22.26
CA GLU A 71 1.14 -8.98 23.59
C GLU A 71 2.59 -9.47 23.74
N ALA A 72 2.92 -10.63 23.14
CA ALA A 72 4.28 -11.12 23.09
C ALA A 72 5.18 -10.21 22.26
N ILE A 73 4.72 -9.79 21.07
CA ILE A 73 5.45 -8.88 20.18
C ILE A 73 5.72 -7.53 20.86
N ASP A 74 4.73 -6.97 21.55
CA ASP A 74 4.88 -5.69 22.27
C ASP A 74 5.86 -5.84 23.45
N ARG A 75 5.77 -6.91 24.21
CA ARG A 75 6.65 -7.19 25.35
C ARG A 75 8.11 -7.42 24.92
N GLU A 76 8.32 -8.15 23.83
CA GLU A 76 9.64 -8.53 23.34
C GLU A 76 10.27 -7.48 22.42
N GLY A 77 9.45 -6.57 21.88
CA GLY A 77 9.88 -5.53 20.94
C GLY A 77 10.34 -6.10 19.59
N ALA A 78 9.93 -7.33 19.26
CA ALA A 78 10.34 -8.04 18.04
C ALA A 78 9.26 -9.00 17.55
N ILE A 79 9.16 -9.14 16.24
CA ILE A 79 8.33 -10.16 15.58
C ILE A 79 9.18 -11.42 15.47
N GLY A 80 8.69 -12.55 16.00
CA GLY A 80 9.39 -13.82 15.96
C GLY A 80 9.62 -14.34 14.53
N GLU A 81 10.76 -15.01 14.31
CA GLU A 81 11.11 -15.57 12.99
C GLU A 81 10.05 -16.54 12.46
N GLU A 82 9.41 -17.28 13.36
CA GLU A 82 8.30 -18.19 13.02
C GLU A 82 7.13 -17.46 12.33
N VAL A 83 6.80 -16.26 12.79
CA VAL A 83 5.75 -15.42 12.19
C VAL A 83 6.19 -14.90 10.81
N ILE A 84 7.45 -14.47 10.70
CA ILE A 84 8.04 -14.00 9.44
C ILE A 84 8.04 -15.13 8.40
N GLU A 85 8.45 -16.32 8.76
CA GLU A 85 8.43 -17.49 7.87
C GLU A 85 6.99 -17.87 7.47
N ALA A 86 6.04 -17.79 8.38
CA ALA A 86 4.64 -18.04 8.06
C ALA A 86 4.08 -17.03 7.06
N PHE A 87 4.40 -15.72 7.20
CA PHE A 87 4.05 -14.71 6.21
C PHE A 87 4.74 -14.95 4.87
N ARG A 88 5.99 -15.39 4.86
CA ARG A 88 6.73 -15.74 3.65
C ARG A 88 6.06 -16.91 2.92
N ALA A 89 5.68 -17.93 3.65
CA ALA A 89 5.06 -19.13 3.08
C ALA A 89 3.74 -18.86 2.35
N ILE A 90 2.95 -17.88 2.81
CA ILE A 90 1.71 -17.48 2.14
C ILE A 90 1.89 -16.37 1.10
N GLY A 91 3.11 -15.91 0.84
CA GLY A 91 3.41 -14.85 -0.14
C GLY A 91 3.05 -13.43 0.32
N ALA A 92 2.90 -13.19 1.62
CA ALA A 92 2.46 -11.90 2.17
C ALA A 92 3.44 -10.74 1.91
N PHE A 93 4.69 -11.01 1.59
CA PHE A 93 5.68 -10.00 1.21
C PHE A 93 5.56 -9.53 -0.24
N GLY A 94 4.73 -10.19 -1.06
CA GLY A 94 4.57 -9.89 -2.48
C GLY A 94 3.11 -9.69 -2.91
N ILE A 95 2.26 -9.13 -2.07
CA ILE A 95 0.80 -9.02 -2.29
C ILE A 95 0.46 -8.30 -3.60
N LYS A 96 1.12 -7.17 -3.88
CA LYS A 96 0.90 -6.36 -5.09
C LYS A 96 1.83 -6.71 -6.26
N ILE A 97 2.87 -7.51 -6.02
CA ILE A 97 3.80 -7.91 -7.06
C ILE A 97 3.04 -8.77 -8.09
N PRO A 98 3.17 -8.48 -9.40
CA PRO A 98 2.52 -9.27 -10.45
C PRO A 98 2.90 -10.75 -10.36
N ARG A 99 1.95 -11.63 -10.71
CA ARG A 99 2.17 -13.10 -10.71
C ARG A 99 3.31 -13.54 -11.61
N SER A 100 3.58 -12.81 -12.69
CA SER A 100 4.72 -13.05 -13.58
C SER A 100 6.09 -12.92 -12.89
N TYR A 101 6.13 -12.23 -11.75
CA TYR A 101 7.32 -12.07 -10.90
C TYR A 101 7.22 -12.85 -9.59
N GLY A 102 6.25 -13.77 -9.48
CA GLY A 102 6.08 -14.62 -8.30
C GLY A 102 5.27 -14.00 -7.16
N GLY A 103 4.64 -12.86 -7.35
CA GLY A 103 3.75 -12.24 -6.37
C GLY A 103 2.30 -12.72 -6.47
N LEU A 104 1.43 -12.17 -5.62
CA LEU A 104 0.00 -12.51 -5.60
C LEU A 104 -0.81 -11.71 -6.62
N GLY A 105 -0.31 -10.55 -7.07
CA GLY A 105 -0.95 -9.71 -8.09
C GLY A 105 -2.27 -9.08 -7.64
N LEU A 106 -2.48 -8.89 -6.34
CA LEU A 106 -3.69 -8.28 -5.81
C LEU A 106 -3.74 -6.78 -6.16
N SER A 107 -4.94 -6.28 -6.38
CA SER A 107 -5.18 -4.86 -6.65
C SER A 107 -4.93 -3.98 -5.42
N GLN A 108 -4.81 -2.67 -5.61
CA GLN A 108 -4.63 -1.72 -4.52
C GLN A 108 -5.80 -1.74 -3.53
N SER A 109 -7.04 -1.90 -4.00
CA SER A 109 -8.22 -1.99 -3.13
C SER A 109 -8.24 -3.28 -2.29
N GLU A 110 -7.84 -4.40 -2.87
CA GLU A 110 -7.69 -5.67 -2.15
C GLU A 110 -6.56 -5.60 -1.12
N TYR A 111 -5.42 -4.99 -1.48
CA TYR A 111 -4.34 -4.72 -0.53
C TYR A 111 -4.80 -3.86 0.66
N HIS A 112 -5.64 -2.85 0.44
CA HIS A 112 -6.21 -2.07 1.55
C HIS A 112 -7.03 -2.92 2.52
N THR A 113 -7.78 -3.89 2.01
CA THR A 113 -8.52 -4.82 2.87
C THR A 113 -7.58 -5.71 3.69
N VAL A 114 -6.49 -6.18 3.07
CA VAL A 114 -5.42 -6.93 3.78
C VAL A 114 -4.79 -6.07 4.87
N ALA A 115 -4.40 -4.84 4.55
CA ALA A 115 -3.79 -3.91 5.51
C ALA A 115 -4.73 -3.58 6.69
N THR A 116 -6.03 -3.48 6.42
CA THR A 116 -7.06 -3.29 7.47
C THR A 116 -7.12 -4.50 8.39
N LEU A 117 -7.11 -5.73 7.86
CA LEU A 117 -7.10 -6.96 8.66
C LEU A 117 -5.85 -7.04 9.53
N LEU A 118 -4.67 -6.80 8.95
CA LEU A 118 -3.39 -6.77 9.69
C LEU A 118 -3.41 -5.76 10.83
N GLY A 119 -3.74 -4.50 10.52
CA GLY A 119 -3.76 -3.41 11.51
C GLY A 119 -4.82 -3.57 12.60
N SER A 120 -5.88 -4.34 12.33
CA SER A 120 -6.88 -4.67 13.35
C SER A 120 -6.42 -5.76 14.33
N HIS A 121 -5.39 -6.53 13.97
CA HIS A 121 -4.84 -7.61 14.78
C HIS A 121 -3.56 -7.18 15.50
N ASP A 122 -2.56 -6.68 14.76
CA ASP A 122 -1.28 -6.23 15.28
C ASP A 122 -0.65 -5.13 14.44
N ALA A 123 -0.18 -4.06 15.09
CA ALA A 123 0.41 -2.91 14.42
C ALA A 123 1.81 -3.19 13.85
N ALA A 124 2.64 -3.97 14.56
CA ALA A 124 4.01 -4.24 14.14
C ALA A 124 4.05 -5.11 12.88
N THR A 125 3.26 -6.17 12.81
CA THR A 125 3.13 -7.00 11.60
C THR A 125 2.51 -6.24 10.44
N SER A 126 1.57 -5.32 10.69
CA SER A 126 1.01 -4.43 9.67
C SER A 126 2.08 -3.51 9.10
N VAL A 127 2.93 -2.89 9.92
CA VAL A 127 4.05 -2.05 9.47
C VAL A 127 5.06 -2.87 8.68
N LEU A 128 5.46 -4.04 9.17
CA LEU A 128 6.38 -4.94 8.47
C LEU A 128 5.92 -5.24 7.05
N LEU A 129 4.68 -5.72 6.90
CA LEU A 129 4.14 -6.10 5.59
C LEU A 129 3.85 -4.90 4.70
N SER A 130 3.44 -3.75 5.27
CA SER A 130 3.22 -2.55 4.49
C SER A 130 4.51 -1.96 3.93
N ALA A 131 5.61 -1.98 4.69
CA ALA A 131 6.92 -1.55 4.20
C ALA A 131 7.35 -2.36 2.98
N HIS A 132 7.22 -3.68 3.02
CA HIS A 132 7.58 -4.57 1.90
C HIS A 132 6.67 -4.46 0.67
N ASN A 133 5.40 -4.08 0.85
CA ASN A 133 4.42 -3.98 -0.24
C ASN A 133 4.24 -2.56 -0.80
N SER A 134 4.88 -1.54 -0.22
CA SER A 134 4.68 -0.13 -0.58
C SER A 134 5.91 0.52 -1.21
N ILE A 135 7.06 -0.11 -1.12
CA ILE A 135 8.35 0.37 -1.64
C ILE A 135 8.59 -0.16 -3.05
#